data_a22163924d01af60100b6e13df4a398c
#
_entry.id   a22163924d01af60100b6e13df4a398c
#
_cell.length_a   1.000
_cell.length_b   1.000
_cell.length_c   1.000
_cell.angle_alpha   90.00
_cell.angle_beta   90.00
_cell.angle_gamma   90.00
#
_symmetry.space_group_name_H-M   'P 1'
#
loop_
_entity.id
_entity.type
_entity.pdbx_description
1 polymer ?
#
loop_
_entity_poly.entity_id
_entity_poly.type
_entity_poly.pdbx_seq_one_letter_code
_entity_poly.pdbx_strand_id
1 'polypeptide(L)'
;DMASIQTAAGLTPYVQFGEVQWWYFPDDGSGMPFYDAYTTSTFQAQYGRAMTVITTNTIDPATIPQEASFLPGLIGAFTSQIISYVRSAYPYCRFEVLYPIDVNDTPLNRVINYPRSEWTSANLNCLKTESFTYTYNRNLDLSRTSIEAGGAFGFLSAERSHLVGISDPSTAWLKEARIAEGYGFESVVLFALDQFCLIGYSLPLSRGMRRSLWQG
;
A
#
# COMPACT_ATOMS: atom_id res chain seq x y z
N ASP A 1 -19.29 -5.27 -4.28
CA ASP A 1 -20.03 -4.01 -4.47
C ASP A 1 -19.27 -3.01 -5.33
N MET A 2 -17.99 -2.65 -5.05
CA MET A 2 -17.25 -1.64 -5.82
C MET A 2 -17.13 -1.96 -7.30
N ALA A 3 -16.72 -3.18 -7.66
CA ALA A 3 -16.64 -3.59 -9.06
C ALA A 3 -18.01 -3.53 -9.77
N SER A 4 -19.09 -3.88 -9.06
CA SER A 4 -20.46 -3.78 -9.56
C SER A 4 -20.87 -2.34 -9.88
N ILE A 5 -20.57 -1.40 -8.95
CA ILE A 5 -20.89 0.04 -9.12
C ILE A 5 -20.11 0.63 -10.31
N GLN A 6 -18.82 0.34 -10.40
CA GLN A 6 -17.97 0.84 -11.48
C GLN A 6 -18.42 0.29 -12.84
N THR A 7 -18.76 -1.00 -12.90
CA THR A 7 -19.29 -1.63 -14.12
C THR A 7 -20.62 -1.01 -14.54
N ALA A 8 -21.54 -0.78 -13.59
CA ALA A 8 -22.82 -0.12 -13.86
C ALA A 8 -22.63 1.31 -14.37
N ALA A 9 -21.55 1.98 -13.99
CA ALA A 9 -21.17 3.29 -14.50
C ALA A 9 -20.43 3.25 -15.86
N GLY A 10 -20.28 2.07 -16.48
CA GLY A 10 -19.57 1.91 -17.76
C GLY A 10 -18.05 1.97 -17.64
N LEU A 11 -17.49 1.83 -16.43
CA LEU A 11 -16.06 1.85 -16.18
C LEU A 11 -15.48 0.44 -16.12
N THR A 12 -14.20 0.30 -16.48
CA THR A 12 -13.45 -0.91 -16.12
C THR A 12 -13.23 -0.94 -14.62
N PRO A 13 -13.68 -1.99 -13.89
CA PRO A 13 -13.53 -2.04 -12.46
C PRO A 13 -12.07 -2.01 -12.04
N TYR A 14 -11.77 -1.20 -11.03
CA TYR A 14 -10.46 -1.08 -10.42
C TYR A 14 -10.62 -1.04 -8.90
N VAL A 15 -10.09 -2.05 -8.22
CA VAL A 15 -10.25 -2.26 -6.78
C VAL A 15 -8.89 -2.16 -6.11
N GLN A 16 -8.80 -1.30 -5.11
CA GLN A 16 -7.62 -1.15 -4.27
C GLN A 16 -7.77 -1.98 -2.98
N PHE A 17 -6.75 -2.75 -2.65
CA PHE A 17 -6.52 -3.21 -1.29
C PHE A 17 -5.76 -2.11 -0.55
N GLY A 18 -6.45 -1.47 0.40
CA GLY A 18 -5.83 -0.47 1.27
C GLY A 18 -5.47 -1.11 2.60
N GLU A 19 -4.27 -0.85 3.08
CA GLU A 19 -3.83 -1.10 4.45
C GLU A 19 -4.14 -2.52 5.00
N VAL A 20 -3.99 -3.54 4.17
CA VAL A 20 -4.19 -4.95 4.55
C VAL A 20 -2.97 -5.55 5.25
N GLN A 21 -2.21 -4.71 5.96
CA GLN A 21 -0.97 -5.06 6.64
C GLN A 21 -1.20 -5.27 8.13
N TRP A 22 -0.22 -5.90 8.78
CA TRP A 22 -0.15 -6.02 10.22
C TRP A 22 0.41 -4.72 10.83
N TRP A 23 -0.49 -3.83 11.28
CA TRP A 23 -0.09 -2.58 11.92
C TRP A 23 0.50 -2.82 13.30
N TYR A 24 1.46 -1.98 13.69
CA TYR A 24 2.05 -1.98 15.00
C TYR A 24 1.85 -0.63 15.68
N PHE A 25 1.15 -0.64 16.80
CA PHE A 25 0.85 0.55 17.60
C PHE A 25 1.52 0.43 18.97
N PRO A 26 2.76 0.94 19.12
CA PRO A 26 3.51 0.79 20.36
C PRO A 26 2.92 1.56 21.54
N ASP A 27 2.16 2.62 21.28
CA ASP A 27 1.74 3.57 22.29
C ASP A 27 0.54 3.10 23.15
N ASP A 28 -0.22 2.11 22.70
CA ASP A 28 -1.36 1.57 23.43
C ASP A 28 -1.04 0.34 24.29
N GLY A 29 0.19 -0.15 24.21
CA GLY A 29 0.64 -1.33 24.96
C GLY A 29 0.01 -2.66 24.54
N SER A 30 -0.83 -2.67 23.49
CA SER A 30 -1.49 -3.89 23.00
C SER A 30 -0.54 -4.83 22.25
N GLY A 31 0.62 -4.36 21.84
CA GLY A 31 1.63 -5.13 21.11
C GLY A 31 1.26 -5.33 19.65
N MET A 32 1.58 -6.52 19.13
CA MET A 32 1.35 -6.83 17.72
C MET A 32 -0.10 -7.31 17.49
N PRO A 33 -0.75 -6.93 16.37
CA PRO A 33 -2.19 -7.10 16.15
C PRO A 33 -2.64 -8.50 15.71
N PHE A 34 -1.70 -9.44 15.52
CA PHE A 34 -1.99 -10.74 14.92
C PHE A 34 -2.19 -11.89 15.93
N TYR A 35 -2.58 -11.60 17.19
CA TYR A 35 -2.85 -12.60 18.20
C TYR A 35 -4.35 -12.90 18.40
N ASP A 36 -5.15 -12.66 17.36
CA ASP A 36 -6.54 -13.09 17.36
C ASP A 36 -6.66 -14.63 17.32
N ALA A 37 -7.86 -15.12 17.70
CA ALA A 37 -8.10 -16.55 17.83
C ALA A 37 -7.92 -17.33 16.51
N TYR A 38 -8.25 -16.72 15.37
CA TYR A 38 -8.09 -17.36 14.06
C TYR A 38 -6.62 -17.52 13.71
N THR A 39 -5.85 -16.44 13.78
CA THR A 39 -4.42 -16.43 13.45
C THR A 39 -3.64 -17.40 14.34
N THR A 40 -3.83 -17.33 15.64
CA THR A 40 -3.10 -18.19 16.61
C THR A 40 -3.48 -19.67 16.50
N SER A 41 -4.76 -20.01 16.32
CA SER A 41 -5.19 -21.39 16.15
C SER A 41 -4.74 -21.98 14.81
N THR A 42 -4.76 -21.18 13.73
CA THR A 42 -4.28 -21.62 12.43
C THR A 42 -2.77 -21.86 12.44
N PHE A 43 -2.01 -20.98 13.09
CA PHE A 43 -0.58 -21.18 13.29
C PHE A 43 -0.28 -22.46 14.08
N GLN A 44 -0.99 -22.67 15.19
CA GLN A 44 -0.83 -23.88 16.00
C GLN A 44 -1.18 -25.16 15.23
N ALA A 45 -2.24 -25.11 14.42
CA ALA A 45 -2.61 -26.25 13.57
C ALA A 45 -1.53 -26.56 12.53
N GLN A 46 -0.90 -25.54 11.95
CA GLN A 46 0.12 -25.70 10.92
C GLN A 46 1.47 -26.15 11.47
N TYR A 47 1.89 -25.62 12.63
CA TYR A 47 3.25 -25.83 13.16
C TYR A 47 3.32 -26.67 14.43
N GLY A 48 2.17 -27.10 14.99
CA GLY A 48 2.12 -27.94 16.18
C GLY A 48 2.54 -27.26 17.48
N ARG A 49 2.68 -25.94 17.50
CA ARG A 49 3.08 -25.15 18.66
C ARG A 49 2.35 -23.81 18.72
N ALA A 50 2.34 -23.20 19.88
CA ALA A 50 1.86 -21.82 20.01
C ALA A 50 2.76 -20.84 19.26
N MET A 51 2.18 -19.74 18.77
CA MET A 51 2.90 -18.60 18.20
C MET A 51 3.84 -17.98 19.23
N THR A 52 5.04 -17.59 18.80
CA THR A 52 5.97 -16.83 19.65
C THR A 52 5.36 -15.47 19.99
N VAL A 53 5.48 -15.04 21.23
CA VAL A 53 5.03 -13.72 21.65
C VAL A 53 6.03 -12.67 21.15
N ILE A 54 5.60 -11.84 20.22
CA ILE A 54 6.37 -10.76 19.60
C ILE A 54 5.87 -9.44 20.20
N THR A 55 6.75 -8.71 20.85
CA THR A 55 6.40 -7.45 21.53
C THR A 55 6.97 -6.21 20.85
N THR A 56 7.74 -6.38 19.77
CA THR A 56 8.34 -5.27 19.03
C THR A 56 8.51 -5.62 17.56
N ASN A 57 8.38 -4.63 16.69
CA ASN A 57 8.62 -4.75 15.25
C ASN A 57 10.10 -4.66 14.84
N THR A 58 11.00 -4.47 15.81
CA THR A 58 12.46 -4.44 15.60
C THR A 58 13.13 -5.81 15.73
N ILE A 59 12.37 -6.85 16.06
CA ILE A 59 12.89 -8.22 16.14
C ILE A 59 13.43 -8.66 14.77
N ASP A 60 14.54 -9.41 14.78
CA ASP A 60 15.06 -10.03 13.58
C ASP A 60 14.13 -11.19 13.14
N PRO A 61 13.51 -11.12 11.96
CA PRO A 61 12.64 -12.19 11.45
C PRO A 61 13.31 -13.57 11.36
N ALA A 62 14.64 -13.62 11.22
CA ALA A 62 15.38 -14.87 11.19
C ALA A 62 15.32 -15.65 12.52
N THR A 63 15.00 -14.98 13.63
CA THR A 63 14.82 -15.63 14.95
C THR A 63 13.44 -16.25 15.12
N ILE A 64 12.48 -15.91 14.25
CA ILE A 64 11.10 -16.40 14.26
C ILE A 64 10.65 -16.84 12.85
N PRO A 65 11.37 -17.75 12.20
CA PRO A 65 11.19 -18.04 10.77
C PRO A 65 9.79 -18.58 10.41
N GLN A 66 9.13 -19.27 11.33
CA GLN A 66 7.79 -19.80 11.08
C GLN A 66 6.76 -18.69 11.07
N GLU A 67 6.78 -17.78 12.05
CA GLU A 67 5.93 -16.59 12.09
C GLU A 67 6.20 -15.67 10.90
N ALA A 68 7.46 -15.43 10.59
CA ALA A 68 7.89 -14.59 9.47
C ALA A 68 7.42 -15.13 8.10
N SER A 69 7.25 -16.43 7.96
CA SER A 69 6.69 -17.08 6.76
C SER A 69 5.15 -17.14 6.79
N PHE A 70 4.56 -17.36 7.94
CA PHE A 70 3.13 -17.58 8.12
C PHE A 70 2.32 -16.27 7.93
N LEU A 71 2.74 -15.20 8.58
CA LEU A 71 1.99 -13.94 8.62
C LEU A 71 1.76 -13.31 7.24
N PRO A 72 2.78 -13.17 6.37
CA PRO A 72 2.52 -12.67 5.01
C PRO A 72 1.66 -13.65 4.20
N GLY A 73 1.74 -14.96 4.46
CA GLY A 73 0.88 -15.96 3.81
C GLY A 73 -0.60 -15.74 4.06
N LEU A 74 -0.99 -15.26 5.24
CA LEU A 74 -2.39 -14.90 5.53
C LEU A 74 -2.87 -13.72 4.69
N ILE A 75 -2.05 -12.67 4.55
CA ILE A 75 -2.36 -11.51 3.70
C ILE A 75 -2.47 -11.95 2.23
N GLY A 76 -1.52 -12.76 1.77
CA GLY A 76 -1.49 -13.25 0.41
C GLY A 76 -2.72 -14.11 0.09
N ALA A 77 -3.08 -15.04 0.97
CA ALA A 77 -4.27 -15.88 0.83
C ALA A 77 -5.56 -15.04 0.78
N PHE A 78 -5.69 -14.08 1.70
CA PHE A 78 -6.84 -13.17 1.75
C PHE A 78 -7.01 -12.39 0.45
N THR A 79 -5.95 -11.70 -0.01
CA THR A 79 -6.02 -10.89 -1.23
C THR A 79 -6.25 -11.74 -2.48
N SER A 80 -5.63 -12.92 -2.59
CA SER A 80 -5.80 -13.85 -3.70
C SER A 80 -7.23 -14.40 -3.78
N GLN A 81 -7.85 -14.72 -2.65
CA GLN A 81 -9.23 -15.18 -2.61
C GLN A 81 -10.20 -14.09 -3.08
N ILE A 82 -10.01 -12.85 -2.65
CA ILE A 82 -10.83 -11.71 -3.11
C ILE A 82 -10.64 -11.47 -4.61
N ILE A 83 -9.39 -11.48 -5.11
CA ILE A 83 -9.11 -11.33 -6.55
C ILE A 83 -9.85 -12.40 -7.35
N SER A 84 -9.73 -13.66 -6.94
CA SER A 84 -10.39 -14.79 -7.61
C SER A 84 -11.91 -14.65 -7.60
N TYR A 85 -12.48 -14.31 -6.44
CA TYR A 85 -13.91 -14.11 -6.29
C TYR A 85 -14.44 -12.97 -7.18
N VAL A 86 -13.77 -11.81 -7.17
CA VAL A 86 -14.20 -10.67 -7.97
C VAL A 86 -14.02 -10.95 -9.46
N ARG A 87 -12.89 -11.53 -9.88
CA ARG A 87 -12.65 -11.87 -11.30
C ARG A 87 -13.60 -12.94 -11.83
N SER A 88 -14.19 -13.77 -10.99
CA SER A 88 -15.21 -14.72 -11.44
C SER A 88 -16.47 -14.05 -12.01
N ALA A 89 -16.82 -12.87 -11.49
CA ALA A 89 -17.95 -12.07 -11.95
C ALA A 89 -17.53 -10.88 -12.86
N TYR A 90 -16.32 -10.38 -12.67
CA TYR A 90 -15.75 -9.23 -13.39
C TYR A 90 -14.35 -9.57 -13.90
N PRO A 91 -14.22 -10.35 -15.01
CA PRO A 91 -12.92 -10.88 -15.47
C PRO A 91 -11.85 -9.82 -15.77
N TYR A 92 -12.29 -8.61 -16.15
CA TYR A 92 -11.40 -7.50 -16.47
C TYR A 92 -11.11 -6.57 -15.28
N CYS A 93 -11.56 -6.96 -14.08
CA CYS A 93 -11.29 -6.16 -12.89
C CYS A 93 -9.79 -6.06 -12.63
N ARG A 94 -9.31 -4.83 -12.51
CA ARG A 94 -7.94 -4.51 -12.14
C ARG A 94 -7.83 -4.43 -10.62
N PHE A 95 -6.65 -4.79 -10.11
CA PHE A 95 -6.36 -4.75 -8.67
C PHE A 95 -5.06 -4.02 -8.41
N GLU A 96 -5.06 -3.20 -7.38
CA GLU A 96 -3.85 -2.60 -6.81
C GLU A 96 -3.78 -2.83 -5.31
N VAL A 97 -2.56 -2.78 -4.79
CA VAL A 97 -2.29 -2.78 -3.34
C VAL A 97 -1.66 -1.45 -2.98
N LEU A 98 -2.18 -0.81 -1.94
CA LEU A 98 -1.53 0.31 -1.27
C LEU A 98 -0.56 -0.25 -0.23
N TYR A 99 0.72 0.11 -0.36
CA TYR A 99 1.79 -0.36 0.52
C TYR A 99 2.57 0.82 1.11
N PRO A 100 2.33 1.16 2.39
CA PRO A 100 3.05 2.23 3.07
C PRO A 100 4.48 1.80 3.40
N ILE A 101 5.44 2.48 2.79
CA ILE A 101 6.87 2.15 2.92
C ILE A 101 7.40 2.54 4.29
N ASP A 102 7.04 3.72 4.79
CA ASP A 102 7.49 4.24 6.08
C ASP A 102 7.00 3.40 7.27
N VAL A 103 5.76 2.94 7.23
CA VAL A 103 5.19 2.02 8.24
C VAL A 103 5.88 0.66 8.22
N ASN A 104 6.32 0.23 7.06
CA ASN A 104 6.97 -1.06 6.85
C ASN A 104 8.51 -0.96 6.91
N ASP A 105 9.07 0.17 7.36
CA ASP A 105 10.52 0.38 7.44
C ASP A 105 11.14 -0.20 8.75
N THR A 106 10.72 -1.39 9.14
CA THR A 106 11.32 -2.14 10.26
C THR A 106 11.66 -3.56 9.81
N PRO A 107 12.61 -4.24 10.49
CA PRO A 107 13.01 -5.59 10.11
C PRO A 107 11.84 -6.56 9.99
N LEU A 108 10.95 -6.58 10.98
CA LEU A 108 9.80 -7.46 11.01
C LEU A 108 8.76 -7.08 9.96
N ASN A 109 8.32 -5.81 9.94
CA ASN A 109 7.22 -5.38 9.08
C ASN A 109 7.53 -5.55 7.59
N ARG A 110 8.77 -5.32 7.16
CA ARG A 110 9.23 -5.60 5.78
C ARG A 110 9.00 -7.03 5.33
N VAL A 111 9.03 -7.97 6.27
CA VAL A 111 8.88 -9.39 5.97
C VAL A 111 7.41 -9.82 6.07
N ILE A 112 6.74 -9.47 7.17
CA ILE A 112 5.39 -9.98 7.44
C ILE A 112 4.29 -9.28 6.65
N ASN A 113 4.55 -8.09 6.11
CA ASN A 113 3.56 -7.26 5.43
C ASN A 113 3.64 -7.27 3.91
N TYR A 114 4.56 -8.05 3.32
CA TYR A 114 4.66 -8.17 1.88
C TYR A 114 4.68 -9.64 1.44
N PRO A 115 3.54 -10.23 1.05
CA PRO A 115 3.46 -11.60 0.54
C PRO A 115 4.05 -11.69 -0.87
N ARG A 116 5.35 -12.01 -0.94
CA ARG A 116 6.16 -11.97 -2.17
C ARG A 116 5.68 -12.88 -3.28
N SER A 117 4.98 -13.96 -2.93
CA SER A 117 4.46 -14.92 -3.92
C SER A 117 3.16 -14.43 -4.56
N GLU A 118 2.33 -13.70 -3.81
CA GLU A 118 1.01 -13.27 -4.22
C GLU A 118 1.01 -11.85 -4.79
N TRP A 119 1.80 -10.94 -4.21
CA TRP A 119 1.87 -9.55 -4.66
C TRP A 119 2.95 -9.35 -5.71
N THR A 120 2.67 -9.83 -6.90
CA THR A 120 3.54 -9.72 -8.07
C THR A 120 2.81 -9.03 -9.22
N SER A 121 3.55 -8.51 -10.19
CA SER A 121 2.97 -7.91 -11.40
C SER A 121 2.15 -8.89 -12.25
N ALA A 122 2.29 -10.20 -12.03
CA ALA A 122 1.44 -11.22 -12.65
C ALA A 122 0.03 -11.29 -12.01
N ASN A 123 -0.08 -10.96 -10.74
CA ASN A 123 -1.34 -11.08 -9.98
C ASN A 123 -2.04 -9.73 -9.77
N LEU A 124 -1.26 -8.67 -9.60
CA LEU A 124 -1.71 -7.30 -9.40
C LEU A 124 -1.42 -6.42 -10.62
N ASN A 125 -2.30 -5.51 -10.91
CA ASN A 125 -2.13 -4.56 -12.02
C ASN A 125 -1.27 -3.36 -11.61
N CYS A 126 -1.23 -3.05 -10.29
CA CYS A 126 -0.48 -1.91 -9.80
C CYS A 126 -0.04 -2.12 -8.35
N LEU A 127 1.16 -1.67 -8.04
CA LEU A 127 1.61 -1.46 -6.67
C LEU A 127 1.66 0.05 -6.41
N LYS A 128 0.86 0.50 -5.45
CA LYS A 128 0.82 1.89 -4.99
C LYS A 128 1.65 2.01 -3.72
N THR A 129 2.66 2.84 -3.74
CA THR A 129 3.45 3.16 -2.54
C THR A 129 3.00 4.48 -1.91
N GLU A 130 3.24 4.63 -0.62
CA GLU A 130 3.08 5.89 0.11
C GLU A 130 4.14 6.02 1.20
N SER A 131 4.34 7.24 1.73
CA SER A 131 5.32 7.51 2.78
C SER A 131 5.00 8.80 3.55
N PHE A 132 3.84 8.88 4.18
CA PHE A 132 3.36 10.10 4.84
C PHE A 132 4.31 10.64 5.91
N THR A 133 4.91 9.76 6.70
CA THR A 133 5.88 10.15 7.74
C THR A 133 7.11 10.82 7.14
N TYR A 134 7.61 10.31 6.01
CA TYR A 134 8.77 10.91 5.35
C TYR A 134 8.44 12.29 4.77
N THR A 135 7.27 12.43 4.15
CA THR A 135 6.76 13.70 3.61
C THR A 135 6.56 14.72 4.73
N TYR A 136 5.91 14.31 5.82
CA TYR A 136 5.67 15.16 6.99
C TYR A 136 6.99 15.68 7.59
N ASN A 137 7.97 14.80 7.72
CA ASN A 137 9.31 15.15 8.21
C ASN A 137 10.20 15.83 7.17
N ARG A 138 9.67 16.10 5.97
CA ARG A 138 10.39 16.75 4.85
C ARG A 138 11.65 16.00 4.39
N ASN A 139 11.67 14.68 4.59
CA ASN A 139 12.79 13.82 4.20
C ASN A 139 12.60 13.31 2.76
N LEU A 140 12.97 14.17 1.80
CA LEU A 140 12.81 13.87 0.38
C LEU A 140 13.66 12.68 -0.11
N ASP A 141 14.75 12.35 0.55
CA ASP A 141 15.57 11.20 0.17
C ASP A 141 14.87 9.89 0.51
N LEU A 142 14.24 9.81 1.70
CA LEU A 142 13.40 8.67 2.07
C LEU A 142 12.11 8.61 1.24
N SER A 143 11.48 9.76 0.93
CA SER A 143 10.34 9.80 0.01
C SER A 143 10.73 9.26 -1.38
N ARG A 144 11.91 9.61 -1.89
CA ARG A 144 12.43 9.05 -3.16
C ARG A 144 12.61 7.54 -3.08
N THR A 145 13.18 7.03 -1.99
CA THR A 145 13.33 5.58 -1.75
C THR A 145 11.95 4.89 -1.75
N SER A 146 10.94 5.51 -1.15
CA SER A 146 9.56 5.02 -1.18
C SER A 146 8.99 4.95 -2.60
N ILE A 147 9.19 6.00 -3.39
CA ILE A 147 8.75 6.06 -4.80
C ILE A 147 9.42 4.93 -5.61
N GLU A 148 10.70 4.67 -5.38
CA GLU A 148 11.47 3.64 -6.10
C GLU A 148 11.16 2.21 -5.67
N ALA A 149 10.65 2.01 -4.46
CA ALA A 149 10.47 0.69 -3.83
C ALA A 149 9.68 -0.31 -4.69
N GLY A 150 8.66 0.15 -5.40
CA GLY A 150 7.86 -0.71 -6.28
C GLY A 150 8.68 -1.40 -7.38
N GLY A 151 9.78 -0.76 -7.85
CA GLY A 151 10.72 -1.38 -8.78
C GLY A 151 11.49 -2.54 -8.17
N ALA A 152 11.89 -2.43 -6.89
CA ALA A 152 12.55 -3.50 -6.15
C ALA A 152 11.62 -4.70 -5.91
N PHE A 153 10.30 -4.50 -5.94
CA PHE A 153 9.29 -5.56 -5.89
C PHE A 153 8.95 -6.17 -7.27
N GLY A 154 9.60 -5.71 -8.35
CA GLY A 154 9.45 -6.26 -9.70
C GLY A 154 8.35 -5.63 -10.56
N PHE A 155 7.78 -4.49 -10.14
CA PHE A 155 6.78 -3.76 -10.92
C PHE A 155 7.44 -2.76 -11.88
N LEU A 156 7.01 -2.75 -13.14
CA LEU A 156 7.42 -1.75 -14.11
C LEU A 156 6.84 -0.37 -13.77
N SER A 157 7.40 0.71 -14.31
CA SER A 157 6.88 2.06 -14.03
C SER A 157 5.38 2.22 -14.32
N ALA A 158 4.91 1.66 -15.43
CA ALA A 158 3.49 1.69 -15.80
C ALA A 158 2.58 0.80 -14.92
N GLU A 159 3.16 -0.02 -14.06
CA GLU A 159 2.46 -0.88 -13.08
C GLU A 159 2.61 -0.33 -11.66
N ARG A 160 3.01 0.92 -11.52
CA ARG A 160 3.23 1.59 -10.23
C ARG A 160 2.41 2.86 -10.13
N SER A 161 2.03 3.16 -8.90
CA SER A 161 1.39 4.41 -8.51
C SER A 161 2.04 4.91 -7.22
N HIS A 162 1.91 6.20 -6.94
CA HIS A 162 2.37 6.76 -5.68
C HIS A 162 1.30 7.67 -5.08
N LEU A 163 1.02 7.49 -3.81
CA LEU A 163 0.08 8.30 -3.05
C LEU A 163 0.86 9.25 -2.16
N VAL A 164 0.64 10.54 -2.36
CA VAL A 164 1.32 11.64 -1.67
C VAL A 164 0.37 12.23 -0.65
N GLY A 165 0.73 12.20 0.63
CA GLY A 165 -0.03 12.83 1.70
C GLY A 165 0.20 14.34 1.74
N ILE A 166 -0.86 15.11 1.68
CA ILE A 166 -0.82 16.54 1.91
C ILE A 166 -0.81 16.78 3.42
N SER A 167 0.36 17.06 3.97
CA SER A 167 0.53 17.05 5.43
C SER A 167 0.53 18.42 6.09
N ASP A 168 0.88 19.48 5.38
CA ASP A 168 0.94 20.85 5.92
C ASP A 168 1.09 21.89 4.79
N PRO A 169 1.15 23.21 5.10
CA PRO A 169 1.48 24.27 4.13
C PRO A 169 2.86 24.15 3.49
N SER A 170 3.67 23.14 3.86
CA SER A 170 4.98 22.94 3.26
C SER A 170 4.89 22.52 1.81
N THR A 171 5.97 22.71 1.06
CA THR A 171 6.05 22.29 -0.33
C THR A 171 6.64 20.89 -0.49
N ALA A 172 6.86 20.14 0.60
CA ALA A 172 7.50 18.82 0.56
C ALA A 172 6.68 17.83 -0.27
N TRP A 173 5.38 17.75 -0.02
CA TRP A 173 4.45 16.91 -0.78
C TRP A 173 4.39 17.26 -2.28
N LEU A 174 4.50 18.56 -2.65
CA LEU A 174 4.58 18.98 -4.05
C LEU A 174 5.87 18.51 -4.73
N LYS A 175 6.98 18.52 -4.00
CA LYS A 175 8.26 18.03 -4.53
C LYS A 175 8.22 16.52 -4.71
N GLU A 176 7.67 15.80 -3.75
CA GLU A 176 7.46 14.35 -3.83
C GLU A 176 6.57 13.97 -5.02
N ALA A 177 5.42 14.64 -5.19
CA ALA A 177 4.54 14.43 -6.33
C ALA A 177 5.26 14.61 -7.68
N ARG A 178 6.07 15.67 -7.82
CA ARG A 178 6.85 15.92 -9.04
C ARG A 178 7.94 14.88 -9.28
N ILE A 179 8.55 14.38 -8.21
CA ILE A 179 9.51 13.28 -8.31
C ILE A 179 8.79 12.02 -8.83
N ALA A 180 7.66 11.66 -8.24
CA ALA A 180 6.87 10.50 -8.66
C ALA A 180 6.38 10.61 -10.11
N GLU A 181 5.88 11.80 -10.53
CA GLU A 181 5.52 12.07 -11.94
C GLU A 181 6.69 11.81 -12.90
N GLY A 182 7.91 12.17 -12.50
CA GLY A 182 9.12 12.00 -13.30
C GLY A 182 9.49 10.52 -13.56
N TYR A 183 8.98 9.58 -12.78
CA TYR A 183 9.19 8.15 -12.98
C TYR A 183 8.26 7.52 -14.03
N GLY A 184 7.28 8.24 -14.53
CA GLY A 184 6.34 7.74 -15.53
C GLY A 184 5.39 6.67 -14.99
N PHE A 185 4.93 6.85 -13.75
CA PHE A 185 3.97 5.96 -13.11
C PHE A 185 2.57 6.04 -13.75
N GLU A 186 1.77 5.01 -13.57
CA GLU A 186 0.38 4.99 -14.02
C GLU A 186 -0.42 6.17 -13.43
N SER A 187 -0.20 6.46 -12.16
CA SER A 187 -0.82 7.59 -11.49
C SER A 187 0.00 8.11 -10.30
N VAL A 188 -0.14 9.39 -10.01
CA VAL A 188 0.29 10.02 -8.76
C VAL A 188 -0.96 10.61 -8.11
N VAL A 189 -1.29 10.12 -6.93
CA VAL A 189 -2.51 10.47 -6.21
C VAL A 189 -2.18 11.46 -5.10
N LEU A 190 -2.88 12.57 -5.04
CA LEU A 190 -2.75 13.56 -3.96
C LEU A 190 -3.87 13.31 -2.95
N PHE A 191 -3.51 12.94 -1.75
CA PHE A 191 -4.44 12.63 -0.67
C PHE A 191 -4.37 13.74 0.41
N ALA A 192 -5.46 14.48 0.74
CA ALA A 192 -6.80 14.24 0.26
C ALA A 192 -7.43 15.51 -0.32
N LEU A 193 -8.50 15.34 -1.10
CA LEU A 193 -9.21 16.45 -1.75
C LEU A 193 -9.74 17.50 -0.75
N ASP A 194 -10.20 17.08 0.42
CA ASP A 194 -10.68 17.95 1.48
C ASP A 194 -9.61 18.94 1.95
N GLN A 195 -8.33 18.56 1.93
CA GLN A 195 -7.22 19.46 2.25
C GLN A 195 -7.14 20.63 1.28
N PHE A 196 -7.39 20.40 -0.02
CA PHE A 196 -7.46 21.49 -0.99
C PHE A 196 -8.69 22.38 -0.76
N CYS A 197 -9.84 21.77 -0.46
CA CYS A 197 -11.10 22.50 -0.28
C CYS A 197 -11.13 23.28 1.03
N LEU A 198 -10.65 22.69 2.13
CA LEU A 198 -10.74 23.27 3.48
C LEU A 198 -9.58 24.19 3.82
N ILE A 199 -8.39 23.89 3.33
CA ILE A 199 -7.17 24.64 3.66
C ILE A 199 -6.81 25.66 2.57
N GLY A 200 -7.41 25.53 1.39
CA GLY A 200 -7.23 26.47 0.28
C GLY A 200 -5.90 26.30 -0.47
N TYR A 201 -5.34 25.08 -0.51
CA TYR A 201 -4.18 24.81 -1.35
C TYR A 201 -4.51 24.97 -2.83
N SER A 202 -3.59 25.54 -3.60
CA SER A 202 -3.67 25.55 -5.04
C SER A 202 -3.30 24.17 -5.60
N LEU A 203 -4.19 23.58 -6.40
CA LEU A 203 -3.86 22.35 -7.11
C LEU A 203 -2.63 22.57 -8.01
N PRO A 204 -1.61 21.70 -7.92
CA PRO A 204 -0.39 21.83 -8.71
C PRO A 204 -0.59 21.35 -10.15
N LEU A 205 -1.64 21.85 -10.80
CA LEU A 205 -1.94 21.50 -12.19
C LEU A 205 -0.82 21.98 -13.12
N SER A 206 -0.25 21.07 -13.90
CA SER A 206 0.69 21.43 -14.96
C SER A 206 0.00 22.33 -16.00
N ARG A 207 0.77 23.20 -16.66
CA ARG A 207 0.21 24.07 -17.72
C ARG A 207 -0.47 23.27 -18.85
N GLY A 208 -0.08 22.02 -19.09
CA GLY A 208 -0.71 21.13 -20.06
C GLY A 208 -2.08 20.62 -19.62
N MET A 209 -2.27 20.26 -18.34
CA MET A 209 -3.57 19.85 -17.81
C MET A 209 -4.60 20.98 -17.83
N ARG A 210 -4.18 22.23 -17.65
CA ARG A 210 -5.10 23.38 -17.73
C ARG A 210 -5.78 23.53 -19.09
N ARG A 211 -5.16 23.07 -20.16
CA ARG A 211 -5.77 23.15 -21.51
C ARG A 211 -6.78 22.03 -21.79
N SER A 212 -6.60 20.83 -21.22
CA SER A 212 -7.51 19.70 -21.46
C SER A 212 -8.82 19.78 -20.67
N LEU A 213 -8.82 20.45 -19.52
CA LEU A 213 -10.04 20.60 -18.68
C LEU A 213 -11.03 21.66 -19.20
N TRP A 214 -10.62 22.49 -20.17
CA TRP A 214 -11.44 23.59 -20.71
C TRP A 214 -11.85 23.40 -22.19
N GLN A 215 -11.62 22.22 -22.76
CA GLN A 215 -12.00 21.89 -24.14
C GLN A 215 -13.08 20.77 -24.21
N GLY A 216 -13.78 20.50 -23.10
CA GLY A 216 -14.93 19.60 -23.08
C GLY A 216 -16.24 20.35 -22.92
#